data_f1e8cfbbfb9715393c4ec867f307cd7a
#
_entry.id   f1e8cfbbfb9715393c4ec867f307cd7a
#
_cell.length_a   1.000
_cell.length_b   1.000
_cell.length_c   1.000
_cell.angle_alpha   90.00
_cell.angle_beta   90.00
_cell.angle_gamma   90.00
#
_symmetry.space_group_name_H-M   'P 1'
#
loop_
_entity.id
_entity.type
_entity.pdbx_description
1 polymer ?
#
loop_
_entity_poly.entity_id
_entity_poly.type
_entity_poly.pdbx_seq_one_letter_code
_entity_poly.pdbx_strand_id
1 'polypeptide(L)'
;MRIDIARAAELLRENDDILVLCHAHPDGDTLGCGYALMHMLQSLGKRCRLECADEIAPKYSFMAEGLENFGDFEPKFITAVDVADIKLLSDESAEKYSGRVDLCIDHHGSNTEYAKEFCVDSTAAACAEILCPLADELGVGITPAIANCLYTGISTDTGCFKFSNTTARTHILAARLMECGAEISEINRVFFETKSLSYVQLERLALDSLKMYFGGRCAVITITQDMFAKSGADDSETDAIPGLSRQIEGVEAGITLKEGKDGTFKISVRTHAPIDASAICKALGGGGHVRAAGCRIRGSRDEAERLVLKQVEKALSVNE
;
A
#
# COMPACT_ATOMS: atom_id res chain seq x y z
N MET A 1 -17.73 -15.13 -6.53
CA MET A 1 -17.22 -16.18 -7.46
C MET A 1 -15.93 -15.70 -8.11
N ARG A 2 -14.90 -16.54 -8.21
CA ARG A 2 -13.66 -16.15 -8.90
C ARG A 2 -13.88 -16.08 -10.41
N ILE A 3 -13.42 -15.01 -11.03
CA ILE A 3 -13.57 -14.72 -12.46
C ILE A 3 -12.22 -14.32 -13.07
N ASP A 4 -12.15 -14.33 -14.39
CA ASP A 4 -11.04 -13.81 -15.15
C ASP A 4 -11.22 -12.31 -15.49
N ILE A 5 -10.21 -11.72 -16.09
CA ILE A 5 -10.21 -10.30 -16.44
C ILE A 5 -11.23 -9.96 -17.55
N ALA A 6 -11.50 -10.89 -18.46
CA ALA A 6 -12.47 -10.70 -19.52
C ALA A 6 -13.88 -10.55 -18.95
N ARG A 7 -14.23 -11.40 -17.96
CA ARG A 7 -15.52 -11.29 -17.25
C ARG A 7 -15.60 -10.01 -16.40
N ALA A 8 -14.50 -9.59 -15.77
CA ALA A 8 -14.47 -8.30 -15.06
C ALA A 8 -14.75 -7.13 -16.01
N ALA A 9 -14.16 -7.14 -17.21
CA ALA A 9 -14.42 -6.13 -18.24
C ALA A 9 -15.87 -6.16 -18.73
N GLU A 10 -16.48 -7.33 -18.90
CA GLU A 10 -17.92 -7.45 -19.25
C GLU A 10 -18.81 -6.79 -18.20
N LEU A 11 -18.60 -7.11 -16.91
CA LEU A 11 -19.35 -6.52 -15.80
C LEU A 11 -19.27 -4.99 -15.79
N LEU A 12 -18.07 -4.45 -16.00
CA LEU A 12 -17.85 -3.01 -16.03
C LEU A 12 -18.50 -2.36 -17.27
N ARG A 13 -18.53 -3.06 -18.43
CA ARG A 13 -19.24 -2.56 -19.63
C ARG A 13 -20.76 -2.61 -19.51
N GLU A 14 -21.30 -3.64 -18.86
CA GLU A 14 -22.76 -3.84 -18.72
C GLU A 14 -23.40 -2.90 -17.70
N ASN A 15 -22.61 -2.36 -16.76
CA ASN A 15 -23.13 -1.54 -15.66
C ASN A 15 -22.78 -0.06 -15.83
N ASP A 16 -23.52 0.78 -15.10
CA ASP A 16 -23.35 2.23 -15.00
C ASP A 16 -23.57 2.67 -13.54
N ASP A 17 -23.42 3.97 -13.24
CA ASP A 17 -23.50 4.49 -11.87
C ASP A 17 -22.56 3.71 -10.93
N ILE A 18 -21.27 3.64 -11.33
CA ILE A 18 -20.27 2.76 -10.71
C ILE A 18 -19.58 3.49 -9.56
N LEU A 19 -19.59 2.86 -8.39
CA LEU A 19 -18.77 3.27 -7.26
C LEU A 19 -17.47 2.46 -7.22
N VAL A 20 -16.33 3.15 -7.21
CA VAL A 20 -15.01 2.56 -7.05
C VAL A 20 -14.55 2.76 -5.61
N LEU A 21 -14.36 1.67 -4.86
CA LEU A 21 -13.90 1.68 -3.48
C LEU A 21 -12.39 1.48 -3.42
N CYS A 22 -11.71 2.36 -2.67
CA CYS A 22 -10.30 2.26 -2.29
C CYS A 22 -10.20 2.02 -0.78
N HIS A 23 -9.12 1.37 -0.31
CA HIS A 23 -8.94 1.11 1.12
C HIS A 23 -8.65 2.40 1.91
N ALA A 24 -8.93 2.38 3.21
CA ALA A 24 -8.49 3.39 4.16
C ALA A 24 -6.95 3.41 4.23
N HIS A 25 -6.38 4.57 4.58
CA HIS A 25 -4.94 4.82 4.48
C HIS A 25 -4.39 4.57 3.07
N PRO A 26 -4.95 5.26 2.05
CA PRO A 26 -4.71 4.92 0.65
C PRO A 26 -3.26 5.14 0.27
N ASP A 27 -2.74 4.21 -0.51
CA ASP A 27 -1.41 4.27 -1.09
C ASP A 27 -1.46 4.51 -2.61
N GLY A 28 -0.31 4.38 -3.26
CA GLY A 28 -0.20 4.63 -4.70
C GLY A 28 -0.85 3.57 -5.55
N ASP A 29 -1.00 2.31 -5.08
CA ASP A 29 -1.61 1.26 -5.87
C ASP A 29 -3.14 1.33 -5.83
N THR A 30 -3.73 1.45 -4.64
CA THR A 30 -5.20 1.56 -4.55
C THR A 30 -5.73 2.82 -5.24
N LEU A 31 -5.06 3.99 -5.07
CA LEU A 31 -5.46 5.23 -5.75
C LEU A 31 -5.15 5.20 -7.24
N GLY A 32 -3.98 4.69 -7.62
CA GLY A 32 -3.61 4.50 -9.02
C GLY A 32 -4.60 3.61 -9.76
N CYS A 33 -4.99 2.50 -9.16
CA CYS A 33 -6.02 1.61 -9.68
C CYS A 33 -7.40 2.29 -9.74
N GLY A 34 -7.81 2.94 -8.66
CA GLY A 34 -9.09 3.62 -8.57
C GLY A 34 -9.26 4.70 -9.63
N TYR A 35 -8.31 5.60 -9.74
CA TYR A 35 -8.36 6.68 -10.73
C TYR A 35 -8.16 6.18 -12.17
N ALA A 36 -7.27 5.20 -12.41
CA ALA A 36 -7.15 4.59 -13.73
C ALA A 36 -8.47 3.97 -14.19
N LEU A 37 -9.15 3.24 -13.30
CA LEU A 37 -10.45 2.66 -13.60
C LEU A 37 -11.51 3.73 -13.88
N MET A 38 -11.53 4.83 -13.12
CA MET A 38 -12.43 5.96 -13.40
C MET A 38 -12.17 6.56 -14.80
N HIS A 39 -10.91 6.80 -15.17
CA HIS A 39 -10.57 7.28 -16.52
C HIS A 39 -11.05 6.32 -17.61
N MET A 40 -10.86 5.01 -17.43
CA MET A 40 -11.33 4.00 -18.36
C MET A 40 -12.87 4.03 -18.48
N LEU A 41 -13.58 4.06 -17.36
CA LEU A 41 -15.04 4.07 -17.32
C LEU A 41 -15.62 5.34 -17.95
N GLN A 42 -15.06 6.50 -17.64
CA GLN A 42 -15.50 7.77 -18.25
C GLN A 42 -15.24 7.82 -19.75
N SER A 43 -14.15 7.24 -20.24
CA SER A 43 -13.89 7.14 -21.68
C SER A 43 -14.93 6.27 -22.42
N LEU A 44 -15.60 5.36 -21.70
CA LEU A 44 -16.74 4.57 -22.18
C LEU A 44 -18.09 5.28 -21.98
N GLY A 45 -18.08 6.54 -21.54
CA GLY A 45 -19.29 7.34 -21.29
C GLY A 45 -20.05 6.95 -20.03
N LYS A 46 -19.41 6.26 -19.07
CA LYS A 46 -20.04 5.80 -17.84
C LYS A 46 -19.91 6.81 -16.72
N ARG A 47 -20.93 6.90 -15.90
CA ARG A 47 -20.94 7.67 -14.67
C ARG A 47 -20.29 6.88 -13.56
N CYS A 48 -19.21 7.39 -12.96
CA CYS A 48 -18.51 6.74 -11.87
C CYS A 48 -17.98 7.77 -10.87
N ARG A 49 -17.77 7.33 -9.64
CA ARG A 49 -17.08 8.08 -8.58
C ARG A 49 -16.19 7.16 -7.75
N LEU A 50 -15.17 7.75 -7.16
CA LEU A 50 -14.28 7.07 -6.22
C LEU A 50 -14.69 7.41 -4.79
N GLU A 51 -14.64 6.43 -3.90
CA GLU A 51 -14.78 6.61 -2.46
C GLU A 51 -13.56 6.03 -1.75
N CYS A 52 -12.88 6.90 -1.00
CA CYS A 52 -11.84 6.55 -0.06
C CYS A 52 -12.20 7.21 1.27
N ALA A 53 -12.08 6.48 2.38
CA ALA A 53 -12.50 6.99 3.69
C ALA A 53 -11.58 8.07 4.24
N ASP A 54 -10.28 7.95 3.98
CA ASP A 54 -9.30 8.92 4.44
C ASP A 54 -9.06 10.01 3.40
N GLU A 55 -8.57 11.16 3.88
CA GLU A 55 -8.18 12.27 3.02
C GLU A 55 -7.05 11.84 2.08
N ILE A 56 -7.26 12.10 0.79
CA ILE A 56 -6.26 11.79 -0.24
C ILE A 56 -5.18 12.89 -0.23
N ALA A 57 -3.95 12.50 0.05
CA ALA A 57 -2.83 13.43 0.11
C ALA A 57 -2.63 14.19 -1.22
N PRO A 58 -2.26 15.50 -1.17
CA PRO A 58 -2.12 16.36 -2.36
C PRO A 58 -1.19 15.80 -3.45
N LYS A 59 -0.21 14.97 -3.08
CA LYS A 59 0.71 14.34 -4.03
C LYS A 59 0.03 13.42 -5.06
N TYR A 60 -1.22 13.01 -4.81
CA TYR A 60 -2.03 12.18 -5.70
C TYR A 60 -3.01 12.98 -6.58
N SER A 61 -3.08 14.31 -6.42
CA SER A 61 -4.09 15.14 -7.10
C SER A 61 -4.05 15.04 -8.62
N PHE A 62 -2.88 14.81 -9.21
CA PHE A 62 -2.71 14.66 -10.65
C PHE A 62 -3.49 13.46 -11.23
N MET A 63 -3.80 12.45 -10.42
CA MET A 63 -4.55 11.26 -10.85
C MET A 63 -6.00 11.58 -11.21
N ALA A 64 -6.56 12.63 -10.61
CA ALA A 64 -7.93 13.07 -10.87
C ALA A 64 -8.05 14.07 -12.02
N GLU A 65 -6.94 14.54 -12.58
CA GLU A 65 -6.95 15.54 -13.63
C GLU A 65 -7.67 15.05 -14.89
N GLY A 66 -8.61 15.85 -15.38
CA GLY A 66 -9.42 15.51 -16.56
C GLY A 66 -10.63 14.61 -16.29
N LEU A 67 -10.83 14.14 -15.06
CA LEU A 67 -12.05 13.42 -14.69
C LEU A 67 -13.20 14.38 -14.46
N GLU A 68 -14.39 14.00 -14.94
CA GLU A 68 -15.63 14.67 -14.61
C GLU A 68 -16.11 14.27 -13.22
N ASN A 69 -16.54 15.25 -12.43
CA ASN A 69 -17.14 14.99 -11.12
C ASN A 69 -18.67 14.96 -11.26
N PHE A 70 -19.24 13.78 -11.18
CA PHE A 70 -20.68 13.56 -11.25
C PHE A 70 -21.43 13.81 -9.92
N GLY A 71 -20.74 14.27 -8.89
CA GLY A 71 -21.31 14.43 -7.55
C GLY A 71 -21.72 13.10 -6.90
N ASP A 72 -22.53 13.21 -5.85
CA ASP A 72 -23.08 12.03 -5.18
C ASP A 72 -24.25 11.43 -5.95
N PHE A 73 -24.25 10.12 -6.05
CA PHE A 73 -25.37 9.33 -6.60
C PHE A 73 -25.44 7.98 -5.88
N GLU A 74 -26.62 7.35 -5.89
CA GLU A 74 -26.76 5.98 -5.38
C GLU A 74 -26.15 5.01 -6.40
N PRO A 75 -25.11 4.25 -6.02
CA PRO A 75 -24.44 3.37 -6.95
C PRO A 75 -25.30 2.16 -7.32
N LYS A 76 -25.31 1.82 -8.62
CA LYS A 76 -25.94 0.60 -9.13
C LYS A 76 -24.97 -0.57 -9.21
N PHE A 77 -23.67 -0.29 -9.29
CA PHE A 77 -22.59 -1.27 -9.30
C PHE A 77 -21.45 -0.79 -8.41
N ILE A 78 -20.97 -1.65 -7.55
CA ILE A 78 -19.89 -1.33 -6.60
C ILE A 78 -18.71 -2.23 -6.90
N THR A 79 -17.57 -1.62 -7.25
CA THR A 79 -16.30 -2.31 -7.44
C THR A 79 -15.27 -1.85 -6.43
N ALA A 80 -14.48 -2.77 -5.91
CA ALA A 80 -13.34 -2.48 -5.05
C ALA A 80 -12.04 -2.82 -5.81
N VAL A 81 -11.03 -1.96 -5.70
CA VAL A 81 -9.71 -2.16 -6.30
C VAL A 81 -8.64 -2.13 -5.22
N ASP A 82 -7.77 -3.15 -5.23
CA ASP A 82 -6.68 -3.26 -4.27
C ASP A 82 -7.15 -3.33 -2.80
N VAL A 83 -8.27 -4.02 -2.57
CA VAL A 83 -8.87 -4.18 -1.23
C VAL A 83 -8.97 -5.67 -0.90
N ALA A 84 -8.05 -6.18 -0.10
CA ALA A 84 -7.98 -7.59 0.25
C ALA A 84 -9.09 -8.06 1.20
N ASP A 85 -9.60 -7.19 2.04
CA ASP A 85 -10.68 -7.46 2.99
C ASP A 85 -11.53 -6.19 3.11
N ILE A 86 -12.85 -6.34 3.19
CA ILE A 86 -13.77 -5.23 3.37
C ILE A 86 -13.46 -4.38 4.62
N LYS A 87 -12.81 -4.98 5.62
CA LYS A 87 -12.34 -4.30 6.84
C LYS A 87 -11.19 -3.30 6.60
N LEU A 88 -10.58 -3.32 5.41
CA LEU A 88 -9.59 -2.32 5.00
C LEU A 88 -10.24 -1.00 4.57
N LEU A 89 -11.55 -0.97 4.36
CA LEU A 89 -12.33 0.26 4.29
C LEU A 89 -12.46 0.85 5.71
N SER A 90 -13.01 2.06 5.86
CA SER A 90 -13.39 2.53 7.20
C SER A 90 -14.49 1.65 7.79
N ASP A 91 -14.65 1.67 9.12
CA ASP A 91 -15.73 0.92 9.79
C ASP A 91 -17.11 1.28 9.20
N GLU A 92 -17.35 2.56 8.91
CA GLU A 92 -18.59 3.05 8.31
C GLU A 92 -18.79 2.50 6.88
N SER A 93 -17.77 2.60 6.02
CA SER A 93 -17.83 2.09 4.65
C SER A 93 -17.91 0.56 4.63
N ALA A 94 -17.21 -0.13 5.53
CA ALA A 94 -17.27 -1.58 5.65
C ALA A 94 -18.67 -2.06 6.04
N GLU A 95 -19.33 -1.39 6.98
CA GLU A 95 -20.73 -1.70 7.36
C GLU A 95 -21.70 -1.39 6.20
N LYS A 96 -21.56 -0.21 5.58
CA LYS A 96 -22.41 0.27 4.48
C LYS A 96 -22.37 -0.64 3.25
N TYR A 97 -21.20 -1.17 2.90
CA TYR A 97 -21.00 -1.97 1.68
C TYR A 97 -20.88 -3.47 1.91
N SER A 98 -20.98 -3.94 3.16
CA SER A 98 -20.99 -5.38 3.48
C SER A 98 -22.03 -6.14 2.66
N GLY A 99 -21.58 -7.16 1.91
CA GLY A 99 -22.44 -7.97 1.02
C GLY A 99 -22.97 -7.24 -0.23
N ARG A 100 -22.57 -5.99 -0.46
CA ARG A 100 -23.01 -5.16 -1.60
C ARG A 100 -21.95 -5.01 -2.69
N VAL A 101 -20.70 -5.34 -2.43
CA VAL A 101 -19.62 -5.23 -3.42
C VAL A 101 -19.84 -6.26 -4.53
N ASP A 102 -20.02 -5.79 -5.76
CA ASP A 102 -20.30 -6.62 -6.92
C ASP A 102 -19.03 -7.22 -7.50
N LEU A 103 -17.98 -6.43 -7.61
CA LEU A 103 -16.69 -6.83 -8.17
C LEU A 103 -15.53 -6.41 -7.26
N CYS A 104 -14.55 -7.30 -7.06
CA CYS A 104 -13.25 -6.96 -6.47
C CYS A 104 -12.14 -7.31 -7.46
N ILE A 105 -11.24 -6.36 -7.73
CA ILE A 105 -10.00 -6.57 -8.50
C ILE A 105 -8.83 -6.37 -7.54
N ASP A 106 -8.00 -7.40 -7.33
CA ASP A 106 -6.99 -7.38 -6.27
C ASP A 106 -5.81 -8.31 -6.59
N HIS A 107 -4.66 -8.03 -5.98
CA HIS A 107 -3.47 -8.86 -6.11
C HIS A 107 -3.04 -9.53 -4.80
N HIS A 108 -3.73 -9.29 -3.70
CA HIS A 108 -3.36 -9.86 -2.42
C HIS A 108 -3.70 -11.34 -2.31
N GLY A 109 -2.71 -12.19 -1.99
CA GLY A 109 -2.92 -13.61 -1.69
C GLY A 109 -3.75 -13.87 -0.42
N SER A 110 -4.00 -12.84 0.39
CA SER A 110 -4.84 -12.87 1.59
C SER A 110 -6.27 -12.39 1.34
N ASN A 111 -6.67 -12.16 0.09
CA ASN A 111 -8.02 -11.69 -0.24
C ASN A 111 -9.08 -12.62 0.36
N THR A 112 -10.06 -12.04 1.05
CA THR A 112 -11.12 -12.78 1.77
C THR A 112 -12.33 -13.12 0.90
N GLU A 113 -12.27 -12.82 -0.42
CA GLU A 113 -13.32 -13.16 -1.41
C GLU A 113 -14.71 -12.59 -1.03
N TYR A 114 -14.74 -11.40 -0.43
CA TYR A 114 -15.94 -10.76 0.13
C TYR A 114 -16.91 -10.19 -0.91
N ALA A 115 -16.45 -10.00 -2.17
CA ALA A 115 -17.28 -9.53 -3.27
C ALA A 115 -18.09 -10.66 -3.93
N LYS A 116 -19.16 -10.33 -4.64
CA LYS A 116 -19.94 -11.31 -5.41
C LYS A 116 -19.10 -11.99 -6.47
N GLU A 117 -18.34 -11.20 -7.24
CA GLU A 117 -17.34 -11.67 -8.21
C GLU A 117 -15.99 -11.04 -7.89
N PHE A 118 -14.89 -11.80 -8.06
CA PHE A 118 -13.55 -11.30 -7.75
C PHE A 118 -12.52 -11.80 -8.76
N CYS A 119 -11.73 -10.85 -9.28
CA CYS A 119 -10.59 -11.08 -10.16
C CYS A 119 -9.31 -10.86 -9.36
N VAL A 120 -8.71 -11.94 -8.86
CA VAL A 120 -7.54 -11.87 -7.99
C VAL A 120 -6.35 -12.59 -8.63
N ASP A 121 -5.24 -11.88 -8.80
CA ASP A 121 -3.96 -12.42 -9.27
C ASP A 121 -2.85 -12.20 -8.24
N SER A 122 -2.65 -13.16 -7.34
CA SER A 122 -1.64 -13.07 -6.28
C SER A 122 -0.19 -13.19 -6.78
N THR A 123 0.02 -13.35 -8.09
CA THR A 123 1.36 -13.33 -8.70
C THR A 123 1.74 -11.95 -9.24
N ALA A 124 0.77 -11.03 -9.33
CA ALA A 124 1.01 -9.65 -9.72
C ALA A 124 1.73 -8.90 -8.60
N ALA A 125 2.68 -8.05 -8.97
CA ALA A 125 3.44 -7.24 -8.02
C ALA A 125 2.61 -6.08 -7.44
N ALA A 126 1.57 -5.66 -8.15
CA ALA A 126 0.65 -4.58 -7.82
C ALA A 126 -0.72 -4.87 -8.47
N CYS A 127 -1.80 -4.35 -7.93
CA CYS A 127 -3.13 -4.44 -8.54
C CYS A 127 -3.15 -3.72 -9.91
N ALA A 128 -2.35 -2.67 -10.07
CA ALA A 128 -2.16 -1.96 -11.35
C ALA A 128 -1.66 -2.87 -12.48
N GLU A 129 -0.94 -3.96 -12.20
CA GLU A 129 -0.58 -4.95 -13.21
C GLU A 129 -1.79 -5.73 -13.77
N ILE A 130 -2.88 -5.79 -13.01
CA ILE A 130 -4.14 -6.43 -13.45
C ILE A 130 -4.97 -5.43 -14.26
N LEU A 131 -4.94 -4.14 -13.88
CA LEU A 131 -5.68 -3.10 -14.59
C LEU A 131 -5.09 -2.75 -15.97
N CYS A 132 -3.79 -2.97 -16.20
CA CYS A 132 -3.19 -2.80 -17.52
C CYS A 132 -3.87 -3.66 -18.61
N PRO A 133 -3.98 -4.99 -18.48
CA PRO A 133 -4.71 -5.81 -19.44
C PRO A 133 -6.24 -5.62 -19.36
N LEU A 134 -6.78 -5.14 -18.24
CA LEU A 134 -8.20 -4.78 -18.16
C LEU A 134 -8.56 -3.65 -19.13
N ALA A 135 -7.66 -2.67 -19.34
CA ALA A 135 -7.85 -1.62 -20.35
C ALA A 135 -8.02 -2.22 -21.76
N ASP A 136 -7.20 -3.22 -22.09
CA ASP A 136 -7.29 -3.93 -23.39
C ASP A 136 -8.62 -4.66 -23.53
N GLU A 137 -9.04 -5.42 -22.50
CA GLU A 137 -10.32 -6.11 -22.48
C GLU A 137 -11.51 -5.14 -22.57
N LEU A 138 -11.42 -3.98 -21.93
CA LEU A 138 -12.44 -2.92 -22.07
C LEU A 138 -12.46 -2.27 -23.45
N GLY A 139 -11.43 -2.45 -24.27
CA GLY A 139 -11.26 -1.77 -25.55
C GLY A 139 -10.87 -0.29 -25.39
N VAL A 140 -10.26 0.07 -24.26
CA VAL A 140 -9.85 1.44 -23.93
C VAL A 140 -8.35 1.60 -24.17
N GLY A 141 -7.97 2.60 -24.96
CA GLY A 141 -6.56 2.98 -25.11
C GLY A 141 -6.00 3.58 -23.81
N ILE A 142 -4.81 3.14 -23.40
CA ILE A 142 -4.13 3.71 -22.24
C ILE A 142 -3.67 5.14 -22.60
N THR A 143 -4.34 6.14 -22.06
CA THR A 143 -3.96 7.54 -22.17
C THR A 143 -2.83 7.88 -21.20
N PRO A 144 -2.11 9.02 -21.37
CA PRO A 144 -1.11 9.45 -20.39
C PRO A 144 -1.65 9.54 -18.95
N ALA A 145 -2.90 9.95 -18.76
CA ALA A 145 -3.53 10.01 -17.45
C ALA A 145 -3.67 8.59 -16.83
N ILE A 146 -4.19 7.62 -17.59
CA ILE A 146 -4.27 6.21 -17.17
C ILE A 146 -2.86 5.66 -16.91
N ALA A 147 -1.90 5.97 -17.80
CA ALA A 147 -0.53 5.50 -17.66
C ALA A 147 0.14 6.03 -16.39
N ASN A 148 -0.05 7.30 -16.05
CA ASN A 148 0.47 7.90 -14.81
C ASN A 148 -0.11 7.22 -13.57
N CYS A 149 -1.41 6.97 -13.55
CA CYS A 149 -2.09 6.29 -12.45
C CYS A 149 -1.53 4.87 -12.26
N LEU A 150 -1.51 4.05 -13.32
CA LEU A 150 -1.06 2.66 -13.25
C LEU A 150 0.44 2.54 -12.97
N TYR A 151 1.28 3.44 -13.54
CA TYR A 151 2.70 3.46 -13.25
C TYR A 151 2.96 3.80 -11.77
N THR A 152 2.18 4.72 -11.20
CA THR A 152 2.29 5.04 -9.78
C THR A 152 1.98 3.82 -8.93
N GLY A 153 0.91 3.08 -9.22
CA GLY A 153 0.60 1.84 -8.52
C GLY A 153 1.76 0.83 -8.58
N ILE A 154 2.21 0.50 -9.79
CA ILE A 154 3.33 -0.45 -9.97
C ILE A 154 4.60 0.02 -9.23
N SER A 155 4.96 1.31 -9.36
CA SER A 155 6.22 1.81 -8.79
C SER A 155 6.17 1.89 -7.27
N THR A 156 5.04 2.25 -6.67
CA THR A 156 4.92 2.33 -5.20
C THR A 156 4.93 0.95 -4.57
N ASP A 157 4.18 0.00 -5.09
CA ASP A 157 4.09 -1.36 -4.54
C ASP A 157 5.37 -2.19 -4.71
N THR A 158 6.18 -1.85 -5.71
CA THR A 158 7.49 -2.46 -5.93
C THR A 158 8.65 -1.69 -5.28
N GLY A 159 8.36 -0.60 -4.55
CA GLY A 159 9.37 0.29 -3.98
C GLY A 159 10.33 0.82 -5.03
N CYS A 160 9.80 1.29 -6.15
CA CYS A 160 10.53 1.70 -7.35
C CYS A 160 11.37 0.53 -7.90
N PHE A 161 10.71 -0.61 -8.11
CA PHE A 161 11.30 -1.86 -8.67
C PHE A 161 12.42 -2.50 -7.85
N LYS A 162 12.52 -2.18 -6.56
CA LYS A 162 13.56 -2.70 -5.64
C LYS A 162 13.12 -3.92 -4.84
N PHE A 163 11.82 -4.13 -4.67
CA PHE A 163 11.31 -5.22 -3.84
C PHE A 163 11.26 -6.55 -4.59
N SER A 164 11.22 -7.64 -3.83
CA SER A 164 11.28 -9.01 -4.35
C SER A 164 10.02 -9.47 -5.11
N ASN A 165 8.91 -8.71 -5.03
CA ASN A 165 7.72 -8.93 -5.84
C ASN A 165 7.89 -8.44 -7.29
N THR A 166 8.90 -7.60 -7.59
CA THR A 166 9.21 -7.15 -8.95
C THR A 166 9.58 -8.32 -9.85
N THR A 167 8.89 -8.45 -10.98
CA THR A 167 9.07 -9.53 -11.96
C THR A 167 9.38 -8.98 -13.35
N ALA A 168 9.66 -9.86 -14.30
CA ALA A 168 9.79 -9.48 -15.73
C ALA A 168 8.48 -8.86 -16.26
N ARG A 169 7.31 -9.39 -15.84
CA ARG A 169 5.98 -8.82 -16.17
C ARG A 169 5.88 -7.39 -15.70
N THR A 170 6.30 -7.10 -14.48
CA THR A 170 6.32 -5.74 -13.90
C THR A 170 7.07 -4.76 -14.79
N HIS A 171 8.27 -5.11 -15.23
CA HIS A 171 9.07 -4.27 -16.12
C HIS A 171 8.48 -4.11 -17.52
N ILE A 172 7.89 -5.17 -18.09
CA ILE A 172 7.23 -5.13 -19.40
C ILE A 172 6.03 -4.17 -19.35
N LEU A 173 5.20 -4.25 -18.30
CA LEU A 173 4.05 -3.36 -18.14
C LEU A 173 4.49 -1.91 -17.86
N ALA A 174 5.51 -1.71 -17.03
CA ALA A 174 6.08 -0.39 -16.81
C ALA A 174 6.61 0.24 -18.12
N ALA A 175 7.33 -0.53 -18.95
CA ALA A 175 7.79 -0.07 -20.26
C ALA A 175 6.62 0.33 -21.16
N ARG A 176 5.56 -0.48 -21.22
CA ARG A 176 4.34 -0.14 -21.95
C ARG A 176 3.71 1.17 -21.48
N LEU A 177 3.61 1.37 -20.16
CA LEU A 177 3.06 2.61 -19.61
C LEU A 177 3.92 3.83 -19.96
N MET A 178 5.26 3.67 -20.00
CA MET A 178 6.17 4.71 -20.49
C MET A 178 5.90 5.04 -21.97
N GLU A 179 5.71 4.03 -22.82
CA GLU A 179 5.33 4.24 -24.24
C GLU A 179 3.96 4.94 -24.38
N CYS A 180 3.05 4.72 -23.42
CA CYS A 180 1.76 5.40 -23.35
C CYS A 180 1.85 6.80 -22.73
N GLY A 181 3.03 7.30 -22.37
CA GLY A 181 3.27 8.67 -21.92
C GLY A 181 3.26 8.86 -20.41
N ALA A 182 3.53 7.81 -19.61
CA ALA A 182 3.72 7.98 -18.17
C ALA A 182 4.92 8.91 -17.86
N GLU A 183 4.70 9.89 -17.00
CA GLU A 183 5.70 10.89 -16.60
C GLU A 183 6.59 10.36 -15.46
N ILE A 184 7.33 9.30 -15.74
CA ILE A 184 8.08 8.52 -14.74
C ILE A 184 9.04 9.34 -13.89
N SER A 185 9.72 10.34 -14.49
CA SER A 185 10.66 11.19 -13.74
C SER A 185 9.94 12.01 -12.67
N GLU A 186 8.77 12.55 -12.98
CA GLU A 186 7.98 13.33 -12.03
C GLU A 186 7.36 12.43 -10.96
N ILE A 187 6.79 11.29 -11.36
CA ILE A 187 6.23 10.30 -10.41
C ILE A 187 7.32 9.84 -9.44
N ASN A 188 8.48 9.42 -9.94
CA ASN A 188 9.56 8.95 -9.09
C ASN A 188 10.09 10.06 -8.17
N ARG A 189 10.22 11.28 -8.68
CA ARG A 189 10.62 12.44 -7.88
C ARG A 189 9.64 12.68 -6.73
N VAL A 190 8.35 12.68 -7.01
CA VAL A 190 7.30 12.94 -5.99
C VAL A 190 7.26 11.85 -4.93
N PHE A 191 7.28 10.58 -5.33
CA PHE A 191 7.04 9.47 -4.40
C PHE A 191 8.31 8.93 -3.72
N PHE A 192 9.50 9.11 -4.32
CA PHE A 192 10.72 8.46 -3.80
C PHE A 192 11.88 9.43 -3.50
N GLU A 193 11.86 10.64 -4.06
CA GLU A 193 12.99 11.57 -3.92
C GLU A 193 12.63 12.84 -3.16
N THR A 194 11.32 13.20 -3.08
CA THR A 194 10.88 14.41 -2.39
C THR A 194 10.49 14.09 -0.94
N LYS A 195 11.10 14.80 -0.01
CA LYS A 195 10.81 14.73 1.43
C LYS A 195 10.52 16.12 1.96
N SER A 196 9.57 16.24 2.88
CA SER A 196 9.37 17.49 3.63
C SER A 196 10.55 17.75 4.56
N LEU A 197 10.75 19.00 4.95
CA LEU A 197 11.80 19.34 5.93
C LEU A 197 11.49 18.70 7.30
N SER A 198 10.22 18.65 7.68
CA SER A 198 9.74 18.00 8.91
C SER A 198 10.10 16.50 8.90
N TYR A 199 9.84 15.81 7.77
CA TYR A 199 10.25 14.42 7.60
C TYR A 199 11.77 14.24 7.75
N VAL A 200 12.58 15.05 7.09
CA VAL A 200 14.06 14.95 7.16
C VAL A 200 14.56 15.16 8.60
N GLN A 201 13.94 16.10 9.33
CA GLN A 201 14.27 16.31 10.74
C GLN A 201 13.86 15.12 11.61
N LEU A 202 12.67 14.55 11.37
CA LEU A 202 12.21 13.35 12.08
C LEU A 202 13.12 12.14 11.79
N GLU A 203 13.47 11.92 10.52
CA GLU A 203 14.38 10.86 10.08
C GLU A 203 15.74 10.96 10.78
N ARG A 204 16.31 12.17 10.88
CA ARG A 204 17.55 12.42 11.62
C ARG A 204 17.41 12.05 13.10
N LEU A 205 16.34 12.52 13.77
CA LEU A 205 16.11 12.20 15.18
C LEU A 205 15.88 10.70 15.40
N ALA A 206 15.19 10.04 14.49
CA ALA A 206 14.98 8.60 14.52
C ALA A 206 16.32 7.84 14.37
N LEU A 207 17.18 8.25 13.43
CA LEU A 207 18.51 7.66 13.26
C LEU A 207 19.43 7.89 14.47
N ASP A 208 19.34 9.05 15.13
CA ASP A 208 20.06 9.33 16.39
C ASP A 208 19.68 8.34 17.52
N SER A 209 18.50 7.71 17.43
CA SER A 209 18.03 6.70 18.40
C SER A 209 18.49 5.28 18.11
N LEU A 210 19.22 5.07 17.00
CA LEU A 210 19.63 3.76 16.52
C LEU A 210 20.41 2.95 17.57
N LYS A 211 19.99 1.71 17.77
CA LYS A 211 20.68 0.73 18.62
C LYS A 211 20.89 -0.56 17.85
N MET A 212 22.06 -1.16 18.02
CA MET A 212 22.42 -2.43 17.40
C MET A 212 22.38 -3.56 18.43
N TYR A 213 21.87 -4.73 18.03
CA TYR A 213 21.73 -5.93 18.86
C TYR A 213 22.22 -7.19 18.13
N PHE A 214 22.49 -8.25 18.88
CA PHE A 214 22.85 -9.58 18.37
C PHE A 214 24.08 -9.53 17.42
N GLY A 215 25.15 -8.85 17.85
CA GLY A 215 26.35 -8.72 17.03
C GLY A 215 26.19 -7.92 15.74
N GLY A 216 25.17 -7.02 15.67
CA GLY A 216 24.91 -6.21 14.50
C GLY A 216 23.82 -6.76 13.56
N ARG A 217 23.28 -7.95 13.87
CA ARG A 217 22.22 -8.60 13.03
C ARG A 217 20.83 -7.99 13.20
N CYS A 218 20.62 -7.20 14.27
CA CYS A 218 19.35 -6.48 14.46
C CYS A 218 19.61 -5.01 14.78
N ALA A 219 18.85 -4.14 14.13
CA ALA A 219 18.86 -2.70 14.38
C ALA A 219 17.48 -2.22 14.84
N VAL A 220 17.47 -1.36 15.84
CA VAL A 220 16.26 -0.77 16.42
C VAL A 220 16.30 0.74 16.33
N ILE A 221 15.26 1.35 15.76
CA ILE A 221 15.02 2.79 15.71
C ILE A 221 13.76 3.09 16.53
N THR A 222 13.77 4.19 17.26
CA THR A 222 12.60 4.65 18.03
C THR A 222 12.15 6.00 17.54
N ILE A 223 10.83 6.19 17.39
CA ILE A 223 10.17 7.46 17.12
C ILE A 223 9.28 7.76 18.33
N THR A 224 9.51 8.90 18.99
CA THR A 224 8.75 9.33 20.17
C THR A 224 7.87 10.52 19.86
N GLN A 225 6.87 10.80 20.71
CA GLN A 225 6.03 12.00 20.60
C GLN A 225 6.85 13.30 20.73
N ASP A 226 7.94 13.29 21.51
CA ASP A 226 8.89 14.43 21.60
C ASP A 226 9.61 14.68 20.28
N MET A 227 9.95 13.64 19.51
CA MET A 227 10.56 13.79 18.18
C MET A 227 9.59 14.38 17.17
N PHE A 228 8.31 14.03 17.21
CA PHE A 228 7.27 14.68 16.41
C PHE A 228 7.18 16.17 16.75
N ALA A 229 7.10 16.52 18.04
CA ALA A 229 7.05 17.90 18.47
C ALA A 229 8.28 18.70 18.03
N LYS A 230 9.47 18.12 18.04
CA LYS A 230 10.73 18.78 17.62
C LYS A 230 10.89 18.92 16.12
N SER A 231 10.41 17.95 15.34
CA SER A 231 10.53 17.97 13.88
C SER A 231 9.43 18.76 13.18
N GLY A 232 8.26 18.89 13.84
CA GLY A 232 7.04 19.38 13.20
C GLY A 232 6.40 18.42 12.23
N ALA A 233 6.88 17.18 12.17
CA ALA A 233 6.28 16.12 11.35
C ALA A 233 4.99 15.60 12.01
N ASP A 234 4.11 15.05 11.19
CA ASP A 234 2.95 14.34 11.68
C ASP A 234 3.04 12.81 11.44
N ASP A 235 2.01 12.09 11.89
CA ASP A 235 2.00 10.63 11.85
C ASP A 235 2.00 10.06 10.41
N SER A 236 1.46 10.79 9.44
CA SER A 236 1.40 10.42 8.02
C SER A 236 2.77 10.44 7.34
N GLU A 237 3.74 11.17 7.92
CA GLU A 237 5.09 11.31 7.37
C GLU A 237 6.06 10.19 7.82
N THR A 238 5.58 9.08 8.41
CA THR A 238 6.48 8.06 9.00
C THR A 238 6.72 6.83 8.15
N ASP A 239 6.05 6.65 7.02
CA ASP A 239 5.97 5.38 6.29
C ASP A 239 7.31 4.84 5.79
N ALA A 240 8.25 5.69 5.39
CA ALA A 240 9.57 5.26 4.92
C ALA A 240 10.57 4.94 6.05
N ILE A 241 10.39 5.49 7.26
CA ILE A 241 11.34 5.34 8.37
C ILE A 241 11.52 3.86 8.79
N PRO A 242 10.48 3.00 8.84
CA PRO A 242 10.66 1.58 9.17
C PRO A 242 11.63 0.81 8.27
N GLY A 243 11.88 1.31 7.06
CA GLY A 243 12.86 0.71 6.15
C GLY A 243 14.30 0.99 6.48
N LEU A 244 14.59 2.09 7.18
CA LEU A 244 15.97 2.59 7.39
C LEU A 244 16.83 1.61 8.18
N SER A 245 16.30 1.05 9.27
CA SER A 245 17.05 0.13 10.12
C SER A 245 17.49 -1.15 9.39
N ARG A 246 16.70 -1.61 8.39
CA ARG A 246 17.04 -2.79 7.57
C ARG A 246 18.11 -2.50 6.53
N GLN A 247 18.36 -1.23 6.17
CA GLN A 247 19.33 -0.86 5.12
C GLN A 247 20.79 -0.87 5.60
N ILE A 248 21.02 -1.14 6.89
CA ILE A 248 22.36 -1.21 7.46
C ILE A 248 22.99 -2.56 7.09
N GLU A 249 24.25 -2.53 6.66
CA GLU A 249 25.01 -3.74 6.30
C GLU A 249 25.08 -4.72 7.49
N GLY A 250 24.79 -6.00 7.21
CA GLY A 250 24.78 -7.08 8.20
C GLY A 250 23.47 -7.19 9.00
N VAL A 251 22.54 -6.25 8.87
CA VAL A 251 21.25 -6.32 9.56
C VAL A 251 20.31 -7.27 8.83
N GLU A 252 19.82 -8.27 9.55
CA GLU A 252 18.80 -9.23 9.10
C GLU A 252 17.39 -8.83 9.53
N ALA A 253 17.25 -8.15 10.69
CA ALA A 253 16.00 -7.65 11.21
C ALA A 253 16.10 -6.18 11.62
N GLY A 254 15.37 -5.31 10.94
CA GLY A 254 15.18 -3.90 11.28
C GLY A 254 13.87 -3.69 12.00
N ILE A 255 13.92 -3.02 13.14
CA ILE A 255 12.77 -2.75 14.01
C ILE A 255 12.57 -1.24 14.14
N THR A 256 11.33 -0.80 14.05
CA THR A 256 10.96 0.57 14.40
C THR A 256 9.88 0.55 15.47
N LEU A 257 10.12 1.23 16.59
CA LEU A 257 9.14 1.46 17.64
C LEU A 257 8.59 2.88 17.48
N LYS A 258 7.31 3.02 17.15
CA LYS A 258 6.63 4.32 17.07
C LYS A 258 5.70 4.48 18.25
N GLU A 259 5.94 5.49 19.08
CA GLU A 259 5.12 5.84 20.23
C GLU A 259 3.79 6.44 19.77
N GLY A 260 2.68 5.84 20.19
CA GLY A 260 1.33 6.36 19.99
C GLY A 260 0.94 7.37 21.06
N LYS A 261 -0.01 8.25 20.75
CA LYS A 261 -0.58 9.24 21.70
C LYS A 261 -1.34 8.57 22.87
N ASP A 262 -1.72 7.31 22.71
CA ASP A 262 -2.48 6.51 23.69
C ASP A 262 -1.59 5.65 24.62
N GLY A 263 -0.28 5.86 24.61
CA GLY A 263 0.68 5.08 25.38
C GLY A 263 0.92 3.66 24.85
N THR A 264 0.59 3.41 23.59
CA THR A 264 0.96 2.20 22.87
C THR A 264 2.18 2.43 22.00
N PHE A 265 2.87 1.36 21.63
CA PHE A 265 3.93 1.37 20.63
C PHE A 265 3.49 0.57 19.40
N LYS A 266 3.45 1.22 18.22
CA LYS A 266 3.37 0.53 16.94
C LYS A 266 4.77 0.02 16.60
N ILE A 267 4.89 -1.30 16.49
CA ILE A 267 6.13 -1.98 16.11
C ILE A 267 6.07 -2.28 14.62
N SER A 268 7.05 -1.86 13.88
CA SER A 268 7.24 -2.24 12.49
C SER A 268 8.50 -3.10 12.37
N VAL A 269 8.36 -4.28 11.78
CA VAL A 269 9.43 -5.24 11.54
C VAL A 269 9.69 -5.35 10.05
N ARG A 270 10.94 -5.18 9.64
CA ARG A 270 11.40 -5.33 8.25
C ARG A 270 12.58 -6.29 8.25
N THR A 271 12.56 -7.32 7.40
CA THR A 271 13.59 -8.37 7.44
C THR A 271 14.18 -8.66 6.07
N HIS A 272 15.38 -9.24 6.08
CA HIS A 272 15.96 -9.98 4.97
C HIS A 272 15.76 -11.49 5.14
N ALA A 273 15.94 -12.27 4.06
CA ALA A 273 15.95 -13.72 4.17
C ALA A 273 17.13 -14.17 5.07
N PRO A 274 16.95 -15.19 5.91
CA PRO A 274 15.79 -16.07 6.02
C PRO A 274 14.71 -15.61 7.03
N ILE A 275 14.87 -14.48 7.72
CA ILE A 275 14.03 -14.07 8.87
C ILE A 275 12.60 -13.70 8.42
N ASP A 276 11.58 -14.28 9.08
CA ASP A 276 10.16 -14.03 8.83
C ASP A 276 9.59 -12.96 9.79
N ALA A 277 9.35 -11.74 9.26
CA ALA A 277 8.75 -10.64 10.02
C ALA A 277 7.32 -10.94 10.48
N SER A 278 6.54 -11.66 9.64
CA SER A 278 5.16 -12.01 9.97
C SER A 278 5.10 -12.95 11.18
N ALA A 279 5.99 -13.96 11.24
CA ALA A 279 6.09 -14.86 12.38
C ALA A 279 6.44 -14.11 13.68
N ILE A 280 7.40 -13.16 13.62
CA ILE A 280 7.75 -12.31 14.76
C ILE A 280 6.55 -11.53 15.26
N CYS A 281 5.83 -10.84 14.37
CA CYS A 281 4.70 -10.00 14.73
C CYS A 281 3.48 -10.82 15.19
N LYS A 282 3.20 -11.98 14.58
CA LYS A 282 2.11 -12.89 15.02
C LYS A 282 2.30 -13.36 16.46
N ALA A 283 3.54 -13.64 16.87
CA ALA A 283 3.85 -14.01 18.25
C ALA A 283 3.57 -12.87 19.27
N LEU A 284 3.36 -11.64 18.78
CA LEU A 284 3.04 -10.44 19.58
C LEU A 284 1.61 -9.91 19.29
N GLY A 285 0.75 -10.74 18.67
CA GLY A 285 -0.64 -10.37 18.39
C GLY A 285 -0.84 -9.49 17.16
N GLY A 286 0.17 -9.40 16.30
CA GLY A 286 0.11 -8.66 15.03
C GLY A 286 0.12 -9.56 13.80
N GLY A 287 0.59 -9.04 12.67
CA GLY A 287 0.67 -9.77 11.40
C GLY A 287 1.32 -8.96 10.29
N GLY A 288 1.22 -9.49 9.07
CA GLY A 288 1.76 -8.87 7.87
C GLY A 288 2.43 -9.88 6.95
N HIS A 289 3.26 -9.38 6.04
CA HIS A 289 4.00 -10.18 5.08
C HIS A 289 5.31 -10.72 5.66
N VAL A 290 5.89 -11.72 4.99
CA VAL A 290 7.14 -12.38 5.42
C VAL A 290 8.30 -11.38 5.61
N ARG A 291 8.36 -10.29 4.81
CA ARG A 291 9.42 -9.29 4.87
C ARG A 291 9.03 -7.97 5.54
N ALA A 292 7.73 -7.75 5.79
CA ALA A 292 7.20 -6.53 6.36
C ALA A 292 5.96 -6.83 7.20
N ALA A 293 6.06 -6.66 8.51
CA ALA A 293 4.96 -6.93 9.43
C ALA A 293 4.92 -5.89 10.55
N GLY A 294 3.81 -5.85 11.27
CA GLY A 294 3.62 -4.94 12.38
C GLY A 294 2.77 -5.53 13.51
N CYS A 295 2.94 -4.98 14.70
CA CYS A 295 2.09 -5.26 15.86
C CYS A 295 1.98 -4.00 16.73
N ARG A 296 1.08 -4.03 17.70
CA ARG A 296 0.94 -2.99 18.73
C ARG A 296 1.21 -3.58 20.11
N ILE A 297 2.00 -2.88 20.90
CA ILE A 297 2.31 -3.26 22.28
C ILE A 297 1.92 -2.11 23.19
N ARG A 298 1.16 -2.41 24.24
CA ARG A 298 0.84 -1.47 25.31
C ARG A 298 1.87 -1.61 26.42
N GLY A 299 2.45 -0.49 26.85
CA GLY A 299 3.45 -0.50 27.93
C GLY A 299 4.55 0.55 27.70
N SER A 300 5.64 0.46 28.45
CA SER A 300 6.79 1.33 28.27
C SER A 300 7.60 0.98 27.01
N ARG A 301 8.38 1.96 26.54
CA ARG A 301 9.31 1.77 25.42
C ARG A 301 10.23 0.55 25.67
N ASP A 302 10.82 0.48 26.86
CA ASP A 302 11.79 -0.57 27.20
C ASP A 302 11.12 -1.96 27.25
N GLU A 303 9.85 -2.03 27.65
CA GLU A 303 9.08 -3.26 27.60
C GLU A 303 8.76 -3.68 26.17
N ALA A 304 8.32 -2.75 25.31
CA ALA A 304 8.04 -3.01 23.90
C ALA A 304 9.31 -3.47 23.17
N GLU A 305 10.44 -2.78 23.38
CA GLU A 305 11.74 -3.14 22.83
C GLU A 305 12.17 -4.54 23.29
N ARG A 306 12.09 -4.85 24.59
CA ARG A 306 12.42 -6.18 25.15
C ARG A 306 11.56 -7.30 24.56
N LEU A 307 10.25 -7.07 24.40
CA LEU A 307 9.33 -8.09 23.88
C LEU A 307 9.62 -8.42 22.41
N VAL A 308 9.86 -7.40 21.57
CA VAL A 308 10.16 -7.65 20.17
C VAL A 308 11.54 -8.27 19.99
N LEU A 309 12.56 -7.81 20.72
CA LEU A 309 13.91 -8.38 20.67
C LEU A 309 13.93 -9.86 21.07
N LYS A 310 13.12 -10.28 22.05
CA LYS A 310 12.97 -11.69 22.41
C LYS A 310 12.45 -12.56 21.25
N GLN A 311 11.58 -12.05 20.41
CA GLN A 311 11.10 -12.81 19.23
C GLN A 311 12.13 -12.79 18.10
N VAL A 312 12.83 -11.68 17.92
CA VAL A 312 13.95 -11.57 16.96
C VAL A 312 15.06 -12.56 17.31
N GLU A 313 15.47 -12.63 18.59
CA GLU A 313 16.47 -13.58 19.05
C GLU A 313 16.13 -15.02 18.69
N LYS A 314 14.87 -15.43 18.94
CA LYS A 314 14.39 -16.76 18.54
C LYS A 314 14.48 -16.99 17.02
N ALA A 315 14.08 -15.98 16.23
CA ALA A 315 14.12 -16.08 14.78
C ALA A 315 15.54 -16.17 14.24
N LEU A 316 16.49 -15.47 14.85
CA LEU A 316 17.91 -15.51 14.49
C LEU A 316 18.56 -16.86 14.88
N SER A 317 18.19 -17.44 16.03
CA SER A 317 18.77 -18.72 16.53
C SER A 317 18.28 -19.95 15.76
N VAL A 318 17.12 -19.90 15.11
CA VAL A 318 16.59 -21.03 14.30
C VAL A 318 17.35 -21.15 12.96
N ASN A 319 18.04 -20.10 12.56
CA ASN A 319 18.73 -20.00 11.26
C ASN A 319 20.26 -20.06 11.41
N GLU A 320 20.77 -20.38 12.56
CA GLU A 320 22.16 -20.79 12.80
C GLU A 320 22.31 -22.32 12.66
#